data_fa60c76e08343cd1c650bed150e1f57b
#
_entry.id   fa60c76e08343cd1c650bed150e1f57b
#
_cell.length_a   1.000
_cell.length_b   1.000
_cell.length_c   1.000
_cell.angle_alpha   90.00
_cell.angle_beta   90.00
_cell.angle_gamma   90.00
#
_symmetry.space_group_name_H-M   'P 1'
#
loop_
_entity.id
_entity.type
_entity.pdbx_description
1 polymer ?
#
loop_
_entity_poly.entity_id
_entity_poly.type
_entity_poly.pdbx_seq_one_letter_code
_entity_poly.pdbx_strand_id
1 'polypeptide(L)'
;RTYEWCQHERSFDVRLMMTVMGVLLSLSAVAEGMKHHQMPAVTHDDRQGARQGEADNRVPVSFPGNVYDATLASMREHLRAIDLVIASIAAGDYDRAALAAEQGLGIGHQHRVDGLQSGHAFMPTGMRRLGHSMHMNARELVVALRDAEVTEDVPRVFRALNQVTAQCVSCHDVYRLVRD
;
A
#
# COMPACT_ATOMS: atom_id res chain seq x y z
N ARG A 1 -51.71 27.20 -17.62
CA ARG A 1 -50.54 28.03 -17.22
C ARG A 1 -49.32 27.47 -17.96
N THR A 2 -48.93 28.19 -19.00
CA THR A 2 -47.90 27.93 -19.97
C THR A 2 -46.55 28.24 -19.36
N TYR A 3 -45.59 27.28 -19.46
CA TYR A 3 -44.18 27.50 -19.14
C TYR A 3 -43.47 27.93 -20.41
N GLU A 4 -43.04 29.19 -20.45
CA GLU A 4 -42.15 29.72 -21.46
C GLU A 4 -40.70 29.27 -21.13
N TRP A 5 -40.10 28.51 -22.01
CA TRP A 5 -38.68 28.19 -21.98
C TRP A 5 -37.91 29.30 -22.70
N CYS A 6 -37.19 30.13 -21.96
CA CYS A 6 -36.23 31.07 -22.52
C CYS A 6 -35.08 30.29 -23.21
N GLN A 7 -35.08 30.34 -24.52
CA GLN A 7 -33.92 29.98 -25.35
C GLN A 7 -32.86 31.07 -25.18
N HIS A 8 -31.76 30.72 -24.53
CA HIS A 8 -30.57 31.56 -24.51
C HIS A 8 -29.60 31.06 -25.57
N GLU A 9 -29.72 31.59 -26.77
CA GLU A 9 -28.76 31.38 -27.87
C GLU A 9 -27.41 32.00 -27.47
N ARG A 10 -26.43 31.17 -27.21
CA ARG A 10 -25.03 31.61 -27.04
C ARG A 10 -24.43 31.81 -28.43
N SER A 11 -24.35 33.04 -28.87
CA SER A 11 -23.55 33.49 -29.99
C SER A 11 -22.08 33.19 -29.68
N PHE A 12 -21.50 32.16 -30.26
CA PHE A 12 -20.08 31.89 -30.20
C PHE A 12 -19.33 32.89 -31.10
N ASP A 13 -18.53 33.74 -30.47
CA ASP A 13 -17.75 34.77 -31.12
C ASP A 13 -16.60 34.15 -31.93
N VAL A 14 -16.76 34.11 -33.25
CA VAL A 14 -15.80 33.55 -34.21
C VAL A 14 -14.42 34.26 -34.14
N ARG A 15 -14.34 35.41 -33.51
CA ARG A 15 -13.08 36.17 -33.34
C ARG A 15 -12.14 35.54 -32.35
N LEU A 16 -12.65 34.71 -31.38
CA LEU A 16 -11.82 34.04 -30.39
C LEU A 16 -11.11 32.80 -30.95
N MET A 17 -11.62 32.24 -32.06
CA MET A 17 -11.04 31.03 -32.68
C MET A 17 -9.78 31.32 -33.50
N MET A 18 -9.61 32.52 -34.03
CA MET A 18 -8.42 32.90 -34.81
C MET A 18 -7.17 33.25 -34.00
N THR A 19 -7.32 33.60 -32.71
CA THR A 19 -6.18 33.92 -31.85
C THR A 19 -5.57 32.65 -31.19
N VAL A 20 -6.32 31.55 -31.07
CA VAL A 20 -5.81 30.31 -30.48
C VAL A 20 -4.98 29.49 -31.50
N MET A 21 -5.23 29.64 -32.80
CA MET A 21 -4.52 28.91 -33.85
C MET A 21 -3.11 29.49 -34.14
N GLY A 22 -2.82 30.71 -33.73
CA GLY A 22 -1.50 31.35 -33.90
C GLY A 22 -0.46 31.01 -32.84
N VAL A 23 -0.87 30.48 -31.69
CA VAL A 23 0.03 30.14 -30.57
C VAL A 23 0.54 28.69 -30.65
N LEU A 24 -0.12 27.81 -31.43
CA LEU A 24 0.26 26.39 -31.54
C LEU A 24 1.40 26.10 -32.51
N LEU A 25 1.92 27.09 -33.25
CA LEU A 25 2.99 26.90 -34.23
C LEU A 25 4.40 27.31 -33.75
N SER A 26 4.57 27.75 -32.50
CA SER A 26 5.88 28.21 -31.97
C SER A 26 6.47 27.32 -30.85
N LEU A 27 5.92 26.15 -30.60
CA LEU A 27 6.42 25.21 -29.57
C LEU A 27 7.17 23.99 -30.12
N SER A 28 7.66 24.03 -31.36
CA SER A 28 8.33 22.88 -32.00
C SER A 28 9.85 22.92 -31.97
N ALA A 29 10.49 23.58 -31.02
CA ALA A 29 11.96 23.71 -31.02
C ALA A 29 12.61 23.72 -29.63
N VAL A 30 12.19 22.84 -28.70
CA VAL A 30 13.01 22.50 -27.51
C VAL A 30 12.82 21.01 -27.18
N ALA A 31 13.18 20.15 -28.10
CA ALA A 31 13.24 18.70 -27.86
C ALA A 31 14.65 18.16 -28.21
N GLU A 32 15.70 18.88 -27.77
CA GLU A 32 17.06 18.38 -27.86
C GLU A 32 17.68 18.46 -26.48
N GLY A 33 17.90 17.32 -25.84
CA GLY A 33 18.81 17.22 -24.71
C GLY A 33 18.41 16.40 -23.51
N MET A 34 17.26 15.72 -23.45
CA MET A 34 17.07 14.68 -22.44
C MET A 34 17.76 13.40 -22.89
N LYS A 35 19.06 13.30 -22.62
CA LYS A 35 19.74 12.00 -22.59
C LYS A 35 19.02 11.17 -21.52
N HIS A 36 18.14 10.26 -21.97
CA HIS A 36 17.68 9.18 -21.12
C HIS A 36 18.93 8.45 -20.64
N HIS A 37 19.32 8.64 -19.37
CA HIS A 37 20.19 7.69 -18.70
C HIS A 37 19.40 6.37 -18.67
N GLN A 38 19.60 5.55 -19.68
CA GLN A 38 19.20 4.16 -19.65
C GLN A 38 19.95 3.53 -18.49
N MET A 39 19.26 3.37 -17.36
CA MET A 39 19.77 2.55 -16.27
C MET A 39 19.94 1.14 -16.87
N PRO A 40 21.11 0.53 -16.71
CA PRO A 40 21.33 -0.84 -17.19
C PRO A 40 20.21 -1.71 -16.61
N ALA A 41 19.55 -2.47 -17.47
CA ALA A 41 18.54 -3.44 -17.04
C ALA A 41 19.23 -4.44 -16.13
N VAL A 42 19.04 -4.31 -14.82
CA VAL A 42 19.52 -5.29 -13.83
C VAL A 42 18.69 -6.55 -14.06
N THR A 43 19.30 -7.56 -14.64
CA THR A 43 18.63 -8.84 -14.89
C THR A 43 18.30 -9.53 -13.57
N HIS A 44 17.27 -10.38 -13.58
CA HIS A 44 16.87 -11.14 -12.39
C HIS A 44 18.03 -11.99 -11.82
N ASP A 45 18.94 -12.42 -12.69
CA ASP A 45 20.09 -13.25 -12.38
C ASP A 45 21.16 -12.46 -11.59
N ASP A 46 21.40 -11.19 -11.94
CA ASP A 46 22.35 -10.33 -11.23
C ASP A 46 21.92 -10.05 -9.79
N ARG A 47 20.61 -10.01 -9.52
CA ARG A 47 20.07 -9.83 -8.16
C ARG A 47 20.13 -11.11 -7.32
N GLN A 48 20.07 -12.28 -7.94
CA GLN A 48 20.24 -13.56 -7.25
C GLN A 48 21.69 -13.82 -6.90
N GLY A 49 22.64 -13.51 -7.80
CA GLY A 49 24.07 -13.63 -7.55
C GLY A 49 24.58 -12.76 -6.39
N ALA A 50 24.07 -11.52 -6.28
CA ALA A 50 24.45 -10.60 -5.21
C ALA A 50 23.93 -11.01 -3.82
N ARG A 51 22.92 -11.88 -3.74
CA ARG A 51 22.34 -12.36 -2.46
C ARG A 51 22.94 -13.70 -1.99
N GLN A 52 23.70 -14.40 -2.81
CA GLN A 52 24.22 -15.74 -2.49
C GLN A 52 25.47 -15.74 -1.62
N GLY A 53 26.02 -14.56 -1.26
CA GLY A 53 27.26 -14.46 -0.47
C GLY A 53 27.10 -13.99 0.97
N GLU A 54 25.94 -13.48 1.37
CA GLU A 54 25.73 -12.98 2.73
C GLU A 54 24.98 -14.02 3.57
N ALA A 55 25.63 -14.47 4.65
CA ALA A 55 25.00 -15.40 5.59
C ALA A 55 23.74 -14.76 6.19
N ASP A 56 22.62 -15.49 6.18
CA ASP A 56 21.37 -15.03 6.81
C ASP A 56 21.53 -15.00 8.34
N ASN A 57 21.83 -13.84 8.88
CA ASN A 57 22.09 -13.60 10.30
C ASN A 57 20.81 -13.42 11.13
N ARG A 58 19.61 -13.54 10.53
CA ARG A 58 18.35 -13.42 11.25
C ARG A 58 18.18 -14.57 12.23
N VAL A 59 17.56 -14.25 13.35
CA VAL A 59 17.23 -15.23 14.42
C VAL A 59 16.23 -16.25 13.88
N PRO A 60 16.58 -17.54 13.83
CA PRO A 60 15.64 -18.59 13.43
C PRO A 60 14.61 -18.81 14.54
N VAL A 61 13.33 -18.86 14.18
CA VAL A 61 12.21 -19.15 15.07
C VAL A 61 11.50 -20.40 14.58
N SER A 62 11.61 -21.48 15.35
CA SER A 62 11.02 -22.79 15.03
C SER A 62 9.53 -22.83 15.32
N PHE A 63 8.78 -23.37 14.35
CA PHE A 63 7.35 -23.58 14.43
C PHE A 63 7.00 -25.02 14.03
N PRO A 64 6.08 -25.71 14.74
CA PRO A 64 5.49 -26.93 14.26
C PRO A 64 4.89 -26.74 12.86
N GLY A 65 5.00 -27.76 12.00
CA GLY A 65 4.69 -27.63 10.57
C GLY A 65 3.34 -27.00 10.25
N ASN A 66 2.28 -27.39 10.98
CA ASN A 66 0.93 -26.82 10.80
C ASN A 66 0.85 -25.35 11.24
N VAL A 67 1.56 -24.96 12.31
CA VAL A 67 1.62 -23.57 12.80
C VAL A 67 2.45 -22.70 11.85
N TYR A 68 3.55 -23.25 11.30
CA TYR A 68 4.35 -22.61 10.28
C TYR A 68 3.50 -22.24 9.07
N ASP A 69 2.77 -23.20 8.50
CA ASP A 69 1.94 -23.02 7.31
C ASP A 69 0.83 -21.97 7.56
N ALA A 70 0.17 -22.05 8.74
CA ALA A 70 -0.86 -21.09 9.14
C ALA A 70 -0.27 -19.66 9.31
N THR A 71 0.91 -19.54 9.91
CA THR A 71 1.58 -18.25 10.08
C THR A 71 1.93 -17.62 8.74
N LEU A 72 2.48 -18.41 7.79
CA LEU A 72 2.74 -17.89 6.43
C LEU A 72 1.45 -17.53 5.68
N ALA A 73 0.36 -18.28 5.89
CA ALA A 73 -0.94 -17.93 5.31
C ALA A 73 -1.43 -16.57 5.83
N SER A 74 -1.37 -16.35 7.15
CA SER A 74 -1.73 -15.10 7.78
C SER A 74 -0.89 -13.92 7.25
N MET A 75 0.43 -14.10 7.10
CA MET A 75 1.31 -13.05 6.52
C MET A 75 0.91 -12.70 5.09
N ARG A 76 0.53 -13.69 4.27
CA ARG A 76 0.03 -13.43 2.90
C ARG A 76 -1.30 -12.68 2.90
N GLU A 77 -2.16 -12.92 3.88
CA GLU A 77 -3.42 -12.18 4.04
C GLU A 77 -3.16 -10.73 4.43
N HIS A 78 -2.21 -10.47 5.33
CA HIS A 78 -1.78 -9.09 5.63
C HIS A 78 -1.30 -8.35 4.37
N LEU A 79 -0.51 -9.00 3.51
CA LEU A 79 -0.07 -8.39 2.24
C LEU A 79 -1.24 -8.08 1.31
N ARG A 80 -2.22 -8.99 1.19
CA ARG A 80 -3.44 -8.74 0.38
C ARG A 80 -4.26 -7.58 0.94
N ALA A 81 -4.34 -7.46 2.27
CA ALA A 81 -5.02 -6.34 2.91
C ALA A 81 -4.32 -5.00 2.61
N ILE A 82 -2.99 -4.96 2.68
CA ILE A 82 -2.19 -3.77 2.34
C ILE A 82 -2.40 -3.40 0.86
N ASP A 83 -2.36 -4.37 -0.05
CA ASP A 83 -2.60 -4.16 -1.48
C ASP A 83 -4.00 -3.55 -1.72
N LEU A 84 -5.04 -4.11 -1.09
CA LEU A 84 -6.40 -3.60 -1.19
C LEU A 84 -6.54 -2.18 -0.59
N VAL A 85 -5.87 -1.90 0.54
CA VAL A 85 -5.82 -0.55 1.13
C VAL A 85 -5.24 0.45 0.14
N ILE A 86 -4.08 0.13 -0.45
CA ILE A 86 -3.41 1.02 -1.42
C ILE A 86 -4.28 1.24 -2.66
N ALA A 87 -4.87 0.16 -3.22
CA ALA A 87 -5.74 0.24 -4.38
C ALA A 87 -6.99 1.09 -4.10
N SER A 88 -7.58 0.97 -2.90
CA SER A 88 -8.75 1.74 -2.50
C SER A 88 -8.41 3.22 -2.30
N ILE A 89 -7.26 3.54 -1.67
CA ILE A 89 -6.78 4.93 -1.55
C ILE A 89 -6.57 5.54 -2.94
N ALA A 90 -5.95 4.80 -3.87
CA ALA A 90 -5.72 5.27 -5.23
C ALA A 90 -7.03 5.54 -6.00
N ALA A 91 -8.11 4.85 -5.65
CA ALA A 91 -9.45 5.06 -6.19
C ALA A 91 -10.26 6.17 -5.46
N GLY A 92 -9.72 6.76 -4.38
CA GLY A 92 -10.42 7.72 -3.52
C GLY A 92 -11.49 7.09 -2.62
N ASP A 93 -11.52 5.76 -2.48
CA ASP A 93 -12.49 5.01 -1.68
C ASP A 93 -11.89 4.72 -0.29
N TYR A 94 -11.90 5.72 0.58
CA TYR A 94 -11.30 5.63 1.91
C TYR A 94 -12.09 4.72 2.86
N ASP A 95 -13.39 4.61 2.69
CA ASP A 95 -14.23 3.69 3.48
C ASP A 95 -13.86 2.24 3.19
N ARG A 96 -13.69 1.88 1.92
CA ARG A 96 -13.23 0.55 1.52
C ARG A 96 -11.81 0.27 2.01
N ALA A 97 -10.92 1.26 1.96
CA ALA A 97 -9.58 1.14 2.49
C ALA A 97 -9.60 0.88 4.01
N ALA A 98 -10.44 1.62 4.77
CA ALA A 98 -10.61 1.42 6.21
C ALA A 98 -11.13 0.02 6.54
N LEU A 99 -12.13 -0.46 5.79
CA LEU A 99 -12.69 -1.81 5.96
C LEU A 99 -11.64 -2.89 5.69
N ALA A 100 -10.84 -2.73 4.63
CA ALA A 100 -9.74 -3.66 4.30
C ALA A 100 -8.68 -3.70 5.41
N ALA A 101 -8.27 -2.54 5.94
CA ALA A 101 -7.33 -2.45 7.05
C ALA A 101 -7.89 -3.10 8.33
N GLU A 102 -9.15 -2.84 8.68
CA GLU A 102 -9.80 -3.38 9.87
C GLU A 102 -9.92 -4.91 9.81
N GLN A 103 -10.37 -5.44 8.68
CA GLN A 103 -10.61 -6.88 8.50
C GLN A 103 -9.32 -7.69 8.32
N GLY A 104 -8.34 -7.14 7.60
CA GLY A 104 -7.15 -7.88 7.22
C GLY A 104 -5.93 -7.62 8.13
N LEU A 105 -5.86 -6.49 8.81
CA LEU A 105 -4.73 -6.09 9.66
C LEU A 105 -5.13 -5.89 11.12
N GLY A 106 -6.43 -5.80 11.42
CA GLY A 106 -6.94 -5.58 12.77
C GLY A 106 -6.74 -6.76 13.71
N ILE A 107 -6.85 -6.52 15.03
CA ILE A 107 -6.70 -7.55 16.07
C ILE A 107 -7.71 -8.70 15.88
N GLY A 108 -8.91 -8.43 15.37
CA GLY A 108 -9.93 -9.44 15.10
C GLY A 108 -9.56 -10.47 14.03
N HIS A 109 -8.56 -10.18 13.19
CA HIS A 109 -8.06 -11.11 12.18
C HIS A 109 -7.41 -12.35 12.81
N GLN A 110 -6.72 -12.20 13.93
CA GLN A 110 -6.03 -13.29 14.64
C GLN A 110 -6.98 -14.38 15.17
N HIS A 111 -8.25 -14.05 15.43
CA HIS A 111 -9.24 -14.98 15.99
C HIS A 111 -9.95 -15.84 14.93
N ARG A 112 -9.71 -15.62 13.64
CA ARG A 112 -10.37 -16.37 12.57
C ARG A 112 -9.69 -17.71 12.24
N VAL A 113 -8.50 -17.95 12.77
CA VAL A 113 -7.81 -19.23 12.61
C VAL A 113 -8.29 -20.17 13.73
N ASP A 114 -9.55 -20.56 13.64
CA ASP A 114 -10.17 -21.49 14.58
C ASP A 114 -9.40 -22.81 14.62
N GLY A 115 -9.01 -23.23 15.83
CA GLY A 115 -8.47 -24.56 16.10
C GLY A 115 -6.94 -24.70 16.00
N LEU A 116 -6.21 -23.69 15.52
CA LEU A 116 -4.75 -23.69 15.57
C LEU A 116 -4.26 -22.94 16.81
N GLN A 117 -3.37 -23.57 17.56
CA GLN A 117 -2.65 -22.87 18.62
C GLN A 117 -2.07 -21.59 18.02
N SER A 118 -2.42 -20.44 18.59
CA SER A 118 -1.91 -19.16 18.15
C SER A 118 -0.39 -19.25 18.01
N GLY A 119 0.15 -18.91 16.85
CA GLY A 119 1.61 -18.88 16.60
C GLY A 119 2.38 -18.10 17.65
N HIS A 120 1.69 -17.24 18.42
CA HIS A 120 2.21 -16.49 19.54
C HIS A 120 2.96 -17.35 20.60
N ALA A 121 2.53 -18.60 20.83
CA ALA A 121 3.19 -19.47 21.81
C ALA A 121 4.64 -19.81 21.41
N PHE A 122 4.93 -19.79 20.11
CA PHE A 122 6.25 -20.13 19.55
C PHE A 122 7.11 -18.90 19.26
N MET A 123 6.53 -17.69 19.31
CA MET A 123 7.25 -16.45 19.02
C MET A 123 8.04 -15.94 20.22
N PRO A 124 9.31 -15.52 20.02
CA PRO A 124 10.04 -14.76 21.02
C PRO A 124 9.30 -13.48 21.42
N THR A 125 9.54 -12.98 22.63
CA THR A 125 8.88 -11.77 23.15
C THR A 125 9.04 -10.55 22.23
N GLY A 126 10.22 -10.37 21.61
CA GLY A 126 10.47 -9.30 20.65
C GLY A 126 9.58 -9.41 19.42
N MET A 127 9.46 -10.61 18.84
CA MET A 127 8.62 -10.88 17.68
C MET A 127 7.13 -10.66 17.99
N ARG A 128 6.65 -11.16 19.15
CA ARG A 128 5.27 -10.89 19.61
C ARG A 128 4.96 -9.41 19.75
N ARG A 129 5.91 -8.63 20.27
CA ARG A 129 5.75 -7.18 20.44
C ARG A 129 5.61 -6.48 19.09
N LEU A 130 6.43 -6.83 18.09
CA LEU A 130 6.32 -6.27 16.74
C LEU A 130 4.99 -6.61 16.10
N GLY A 131 4.52 -7.86 16.20
CA GLY A 131 3.20 -8.26 15.72
C GLY A 131 2.07 -7.48 16.39
N HIS A 132 2.10 -7.35 17.72
CA HIS A 132 1.12 -6.55 18.45
C HIS A 132 1.13 -5.07 18.02
N SER A 133 2.32 -4.47 17.89
CA SER A 133 2.45 -3.08 17.43
C SER A 133 1.91 -2.90 16.01
N MET A 134 2.10 -3.86 15.12
CA MET A 134 1.54 -3.82 13.78
C MET A 134 0.00 -3.73 13.81
N HIS A 135 -0.66 -4.58 14.62
CA HIS A 135 -2.12 -4.55 14.76
C HIS A 135 -2.64 -3.26 15.43
N MET A 136 -1.90 -2.71 16.41
CA MET A 136 -2.26 -1.43 17.01
C MET A 136 -2.14 -0.29 15.99
N ASN A 137 -1.05 -0.24 15.22
CA ASN A 137 -0.88 0.75 14.15
C ASN A 137 -1.94 0.62 13.06
N ALA A 138 -2.42 -0.59 12.78
CA ALA A 138 -3.52 -0.81 11.84
C ALA A 138 -4.83 -0.14 12.30
N ARG A 139 -5.10 -0.07 13.61
CA ARG A 139 -6.24 0.68 14.14
C ARG A 139 -6.11 2.19 13.90
N GLU A 140 -4.90 2.72 14.10
CA GLU A 140 -4.62 4.13 13.80
C GLU A 140 -4.74 4.43 12.29
N LEU A 141 -4.37 3.48 11.45
CA LEU A 141 -4.58 3.57 9.99
C LEU A 141 -6.07 3.64 9.66
N VAL A 142 -6.92 2.80 10.29
CA VAL A 142 -8.37 2.83 10.09
C VAL A 142 -8.94 4.20 10.47
N VAL A 143 -8.51 4.79 11.61
CA VAL A 143 -8.93 6.13 12.02
C VAL A 143 -8.50 7.17 10.99
N ALA A 144 -7.23 7.13 10.54
CA ALA A 144 -6.72 8.09 9.56
C ALA A 144 -7.47 7.99 8.22
N LEU A 145 -7.85 6.78 7.79
CA LEU A 145 -8.62 6.56 6.56
C LEU A 145 -10.04 7.12 6.67
N ARG A 146 -10.74 6.86 7.78
CA ARG A 146 -12.08 7.40 8.01
C ARG A 146 -12.09 8.92 8.11
N ASP A 147 -11.08 9.50 8.75
CA ASP A 147 -10.94 10.95 8.82
C ASP A 147 -10.64 11.56 7.42
N ALA A 148 -9.88 10.86 6.58
CA ALA A 148 -9.50 11.33 5.25
C ALA A 148 -10.69 11.43 4.28
N GLU A 149 -11.78 10.69 4.51
CA GLU A 149 -13.04 10.81 3.75
C GLU A 149 -13.61 12.25 3.82
N VAL A 150 -13.34 12.95 4.93
CA VAL A 150 -13.84 14.33 5.15
C VAL A 150 -12.73 15.37 5.03
N THR A 151 -11.51 15.04 5.47
CA THR A 151 -10.42 16.01 5.61
C THR A 151 -9.48 16.03 4.41
N GLU A 152 -9.51 15.00 3.56
CA GLU A 152 -8.57 14.78 2.45
C GLU A 152 -7.09 14.81 2.87
N ASP A 153 -6.77 14.53 4.17
CA ASP A 153 -5.38 14.48 4.67
C ASP A 153 -4.69 13.16 4.28
N VAL A 154 -4.42 13.02 2.99
CA VAL A 154 -3.70 11.87 2.41
C VAL A 154 -2.31 11.67 3.03
N PRO A 155 -1.51 12.71 3.31
CA PRO A 155 -0.24 12.56 4.02
C PRO A 155 -0.36 11.87 5.38
N ARG A 156 -1.43 12.11 6.14
CA ARG A 156 -1.69 11.43 7.42
C ARG A 156 -1.96 9.93 7.21
N VAL A 157 -2.73 9.59 6.18
CA VAL A 157 -3.00 8.20 5.81
C VAL A 157 -1.71 7.46 5.51
N PHE A 158 -0.83 8.02 4.66
CA PHE A 158 0.43 7.38 4.32
C PHE A 158 1.40 7.27 5.50
N ARG A 159 1.41 8.24 6.43
CA ARG A 159 2.18 8.12 7.68
C ARG A 159 1.69 6.94 8.53
N ALA A 160 0.39 6.78 8.68
CA ALA A 160 -0.20 5.67 9.42
C ALA A 160 0.07 4.32 8.75
N LEU A 161 -0.05 4.23 7.41
CA LEU A 161 0.29 3.03 6.64
C LEU A 161 1.78 2.67 6.81
N ASN A 162 2.67 3.66 6.77
CA ASN A 162 4.09 3.44 6.99
C ASN A 162 4.38 2.87 8.40
N GLN A 163 3.66 3.32 9.44
CA GLN A 163 3.81 2.76 10.78
C GLN A 163 3.43 1.27 10.84
N VAL A 164 2.43 0.84 10.08
CA VAL A 164 2.07 -0.58 9.95
C VAL A 164 3.19 -1.36 9.26
N THR A 165 3.59 -0.94 8.06
CA THR A 165 4.58 -1.65 7.24
C THR A 165 5.96 -1.67 7.87
N ALA A 166 6.34 -0.65 8.65
CA ALA A 166 7.60 -0.60 9.40
C ALA A 166 7.72 -1.75 10.41
N GLN A 167 6.61 -2.22 11.00
CA GLN A 167 6.65 -3.39 11.89
C GLN A 167 6.92 -4.69 11.12
N CYS A 168 6.40 -4.81 9.90
CA CYS A 168 6.69 -5.94 9.02
C CYS A 168 8.18 -5.96 8.67
N VAL A 169 8.74 -4.83 8.24
CA VAL A 169 10.16 -4.70 7.91
C VAL A 169 11.01 -5.04 9.14
N SER A 170 10.74 -4.42 10.30
CA SER A 170 11.51 -4.66 11.54
C SER A 170 11.48 -6.13 11.97
N CYS A 171 10.35 -6.82 11.79
CA CYS A 171 10.25 -8.24 12.09
C CYS A 171 11.07 -9.08 11.12
N HIS A 172 10.93 -8.82 9.82
CA HIS A 172 11.60 -9.59 8.76
C HIS A 172 13.12 -9.34 8.70
N ASP A 173 13.60 -8.21 9.21
CA ASP A 173 15.04 -7.93 9.33
C ASP A 173 15.69 -8.73 10.47
N VAL A 174 14.91 -9.05 11.52
CA VAL A 174 15.45 -9.69 12.73
C VAL A 174 15.17 -11.20 12.76
N TYR A 175 14.00 -11.63 12.29
CA TYR A 175 13.54 -13.00 12.45
C TYR A 175 13.30 -13.70 11.11
N ARG A 176 13.56 -15.01 11.10
CA ARG A 176 13.11 -15.92 10.04
C ARG A 176 12.42 -17.14 10.63
N LEU A 177 11.39 -17.60 9.97
CA LEU A 177 10.69 -18.82 10.41
C LEU A 177 11.43 -20.06 9.91
N VAL A 178 11.46 -21.08 10.77
CA VAL A 178 11.97 -22.42 10.46
C VAL A 178 10.86 -23.41 10.75
N ARG A 179 10.68 -24.36 9.87
CA ARG A 179 9.72 -25.44 10.02
C ARG A 179 10.38 -26.60 10.75
N ASP A 180 9.78 -27.08 11.86
CA ASP A 180 10.16 -28.32 12.54
C ASP A 180 9.60 -29.54 11.81
#